data_bf8d51b8e78ab2fd1f38e18d1a92cd4c
#
_entry.id   bf8d51b8e78ab2fd1f38e18d1a92cd4c
#
_cell.length_a   1.000
_cell.length_b   1.000
_cell.length_c   1.000
_cell.angle_alpha   90.00
_cell.angle_beta   90.00
_cell.angle_gamma   90.00
#
_symmetry.space_group_name_H-M   'P 1'
#
loop_
_entity.id
_entity.type
_entity.pdbx_description
1 polymer ?
#
loop_
_entity_poly.entity_id
_entity_poly.type
_entity_poly.pdbx_seq_one_letter_code
_entity_poly.pdbx_strand_id
1 'polypeptide(L)'
;MEIRPIIAPVDRALLEAELTPARRARTTKRGGNEIYLFRAAECPALMREVGRLREEAFRGAGGGTGLELDIDAEDLAPDGYCQLVVWDPAAREIVGGYRFIVCASEHPAHLSTEHYFRFSDRFRREYLPYTIELGRSFVQHAYQARRNPKSLYALDNLWDGLGALIVLNPGVRYLFGKVTMYTTYKAVARNALIWFLRRYFPDRERLVEG
;
A
#
# COMPACT_ATOMS: atom_id res chain seq x y z
N MET A 1 13.81 20.67 -5.09
CA MET A 1 14.47 19.37 -4.86
C MET A 1 14.78 18.81 -6.23
N GLU A 2 16.02 18.41 -6.46
CA GLU A 2 16.43 17.82 -7.75
C GLU A 2 15.83 16.43 -7.87
N ILE A 3 15.13 16.17 -8.99
CA ILE A 3 14.48 14.86 -9.24
C ILE A 3 15.56 13.90 -9.74
N ARG A 4 15.78 12.83 -9.00
CA ARG A 4 16.72 11.77 -9.37
C ARG A 4 16.10 10.79 -10.37
N PRO A 5 16.89 10.18 -11.27
CA PRO A 5 16.39 9.11 -12.13
C PRO A 5 15.98 7.91 -11.29
N ILE A 6 14.87 7.30 -11.66
CA ILE A 6 14.42 6.04 -11.05
C ILE A 6 15.38 4.92 -11.49
N ILE A 7 15.67 3.97 -10.60
CA ILE A 7 16.55 2.84 -10.94
C ILE A 7 15.99 2.00 -12.08
N ALA A 8 16.87 1.22 -12.73
CA ALA A 8 16.43 0.19 -13.67
C ALA A 8 15.62 -0.91 -12.96
N PRO A 9 14.71 -1.61 -13.68
CA PRO A 9 13.99 -2.77 -13.14
C PRO A 9 14.96 -3.80 -12.55
N VAL A 10 14.56 -4.40 -11.42
CA VAL A 10 15.32 -5.50 -10.79
C VAL A 10 15.18 -6.76 -11.64
N ASP A 11 16.24 -7.57 -11.71
CA ASP A 11 16.22 -8.85 -12.43
C ASP A 11 15.10 -9.75 -11.90
N ARG A 12 14.27 -10.25 -12.81
CA ARG A 12 13.11 -11.10 -12.50
C ARG A 12 13.49 -12.40 -11.79
N ALA A 13 14.65 -12.95 -12.08
CA ALA A 13 15.13 -14.17 -11.40
C ALA A 13 15.42 -13.91 -9.91
N LEU A 14 15.91 -12.71 -9.56
CA LEU A 14 16.09 -12.31 -8.17
C LEU A 14 14.76 -12.14 -7.45
N LEU A 15 13.75 -11.57 -8.13
CA LEU A 15 12.41 -11.43 -7.56
C LEU A 15 11.79 -12.80 -7.28
N GLU A 16 11.85 -13.72 -8.25
CA GLU A 16 11.31 -15.08 -8.11
C GLU A 16 11.99 -15.89 -7.00
N ALA A 17 13.30 -15.72 -6.83
CA ALA A 17 14.04 -16.39 -5.77
C ALA A 17 13.54 -16.02 -4.36
N GLU A 18 13.00 -14.80 -4.19
CA GLU A 18 12.43 -14.34 -2.92
C GLU A 18 10.94 -14.69 -2.75
N LEU A 19 10.21 -15.03 -3.84
CA LEU A 19 8.79 -15.40 -3.83
C LEU A 19 8.61 -16.88 -3.44
N THR A 20 8.88 -17.21 -2.20
CA THR A 20 8.78 -18.58 -1.69
C THR A 20 7.33 -18.98 -1.37
N PRO A 21 6.99 -20.29 -1.39
CA PRO A 21 5.66 -20.75 -0.99
C PRO A 21 5.25 -20.34 0.43
N ALA A 22 6.21 -20.20 1.35
CA ALA A 22 5.95 -19.77 2.73
C ALA A 22 5.47 -18.31 2.83
N ARG A 23 5.78 -17.46 1.85
CA ARG A 23 5.35 -16.07 1.77
C ARG A 23 4.06 -15.90 0.98
N ARG A 24 3.61 -16.94 0.28
CA ARG A 24 2.39 -16.87 -0.52
C ARG A 24 1.16 -16.95 0.38
N ALA A 25 0.40 -15.86 0.43
CA ALA A 25 -0.85 -15.80 1.18
C ALA A 25 -1.99 -16.55 0.47
N ARG A 26 -2.13 -16.34 -0.84
CA ARG A 26 -3.14 -17.01 -1.68
C ARG A 26 -2.93 -16.75 -3.17
N THR A 27 -3.67 -17.48 -4.00
CA THR A 27 -3.92 -17.13 -5.41
C THR A 27 -5.15 -16.23 -5.50
N THR A 28 -5.16 -15.27 -6.43
CA THR A 28 -6.28 -14.36 -6.64
C THR A 28 -7.48 -15.10 -7.27
N LYS A 29 -8.68 -14.58 -7.03
CA LYS A 29 -9.92 -15.15 -7.61
C LYS A 29 -9.96 -15.04 -9.14
N ARG A 30 -9.35 -14.00 -9.68
CA ARG A 30 -9.31 -13.70 -11.11
C ARG A 30 -7.91 -13.32 -11.57
N GLY A 31 -7.60 -13.60 -12.82
CA GLY A 31 -6.32 -13.21 -13.43
C GLY A 31 -5.17 -14.18 -13.19
N GLY A 32 -5.33 -15.20 -12.32
CA GLY A 32 -4.30 -16.20 -12.06
C GLY A 32 -3.05 -15.64 -11.36
N ASN A 33 -3.19 -14.50 -10.68
CA ASN A 33 -2.11 -13.86 -9.95
C ASN A 33 -1.96 -14.46 -8.55
N GLU A 34 -0.85 -14.19 -7.92
CA GLU A 34 -0.51 -14.67 -6.58
C GLU A 34 -0.25 -13.48 -5.64
N ILE A 35 -0.62 -13.63 -4.37
CA ILE A 35 -0.42 -12.62 -3.34
C ILE A 35 0.66 -13.09 -2.41
N TYR A 36 1.68 -12.26 -2.22
CA TYR A 36 2.81 -12.51 -1.33
C TYR A 36 2.92 -11.44 -0.26
N LEU A 37 3.35 -11.86 0.93
CA LEU A 37 3.61 -11.01 2.08
C LEU A 37 5.06 -11.15 2.49
N PHE A 38 5.73 -10.01 2.76
CA PHE A 38 7.13 -10.03 3.20
C PHE A 38 7.52 -8.74 3.94
N ARG A 39 8.63 -8.78 4.66
CA ARG A 39 9.31 -7.60 5.21
C ARG A 39 10.53 -7.25 4.37
N ALA A 40 10.90 -5.98 4.36
CA ALA A 40 12.02 -5.47 3.57
C ALA A 40 13.33 -6.22 3.83
N ALA A 41 13.64 -6.53 5.09
CA ALA A 41 14.85 -7.24 5.49
C ALA A 41 14.92 -8.68 4.96
N GLU A 42 13.78 -9.32 4.70
CA GLU A 42 13.69 -10.70 4.24
C GLU A 42 13.80 -10.83 2.72
N CYS A 43 13.42 -9.75 2.00
CA CYS A 43 13.28 -9.76 0.55
C CYS A 43 13.81 -8.44 -0.05
N PRO A 44 15.13 -8.22 -0.02
CA PRO A 44 15.73 -6.97 -0.46
C PRO A 44 15.52 -6.69 -1.96
N ALA A 45 15.50 -7.72 -2.81
CA ALA A 45 15.25 -7.56 -4.24
C ALA A 45 13.79 -7.15 -4.51
N LEU A 46 12.82 -7.83 -3.89
CA LEU A 46 11.40 -7.46 -3.97
C LEU A 46 11.15 -6.07 -3.41
N MET A 47 11.74 -5.72 -2.26
CA MET A 47 11.57 -4.39 -1.68
C MET A 47 12.11 -3.30 -2.60
N ARG A 48 13.24 -3.55 -3.23
CA ARG A 48 13.86 -2.63 -4.18
C ARG A 48 12.97 -2.41 -5.42
N GLU A 49 12.37 -3.48 -5.97
CA GLU A 49 11.44 -3.38 -7.09
C GLU A 49 10.12 -2.69 -6.67
N VAL A 50 9.60 -2.99 -5.49
CA VAL A 50 8.43 -2.28 -4.93
C VAL A 50 8.71 -0.78 -4.81
N GLY A 51 9.86 -0.39 -4.28
CA GLY A 51 10.26 1.03 -4.18
C GLY A 51 10.35 1.71 -5.55
N ARG A 52 10.89 1.01 -6.55
CA ARG A 52 10.95 1.49 -7.94
C ARG A 52 9.56 1.72 -8.53
N LEU A 53 8.68 0.73 -8.41
CA LEU A 53 7.32 0.78 -8.95
C LEU A 53 6.43 1.82 -8.24
N ARG A 54 6.62 1.99 -6.93
CA ARG A 54 5.95 3.05 -6.16
C ARG A 54 6.36 4.43 -6.67
N GLU A 55 7.66 4.68 -6.79
CA GLU A 55 8.15 5.98 -7.25
C GLU A 55 7.67 6.27 -8.67
N GLU A 56 7.70 5.27 -9.57
CA GLU A 56 7.18 5.39 -10.93
C GLU A 56 5.68 5.75 -10.94
N ALA A 57 4.87 4.99 -10.19
CA ALA A 57 3.43 5.19 -10.15
C ALA A 57 3.03 6.53 -9.51
N PHE A 58 3.65 6.89 -8.39
CA PHE A 58 3.32 8.13 -7.67
C PHE A 58 3.85 9.36 -8.39
N ARG A 59 5.07 9.31 -8.94
CA ARG A 59 5.63 10.39 -9.74
C ARG A 59 4.79 10.65 -10.99
N GLY A 60 4.36 9.59 -11.68
CA GLY A 60 3.45 9.67 -12.81
C GLY A 60 2.09 10.29 -12.48
N ALA A 61 1.62 10.17 -11.24
CA ALA A 61 0.38 10.77 -10.75
C ALA A 61 0.55 12.22 -10.24
N GLY A 62 1.75 12.77 -10.26
CA GLY A 62 2.06 14.12 -9.78
C GLY A 62 2.52 14.20 -8.32
N GLY A 63 2.87 13.06 -7.73
CA GLY A 63 3.46 12.92 -6.40
C GLY A 63 4.86 12.31 -6.48
N GLY A 64 5.12 11.32 -5.64
CA GLY A 64 6.43 10.67 -5.53
C GLY A 64 7.40 11.41 -4.61
N THR A 65 8.51 10.76 -4.29
CA THR A 65 9.54 11.31 -3.40
C THR A 65 10.56 12.16 -4.15
N GLY A 66 10.65 11.99 -5.47
CA GLY A 66 11.72 12.56 -6.30
C GLY A 66 13.05 11.81 -6.16
N LEU A 67 13.09 10.74 -5.40
CA LEU A 67 14.26 9.89 -5.19
C LEU A 67 14.31 8.75 -6.21
N GLU A 68 15.38 7.98 -6.20
CA GLU A 68 15.55 6.82 -7.08
C GLU A 68 14.57 5.68 -6.77
N LEU A 69 14.10 5.63 -5.50
CA LEU A 69 13.19 4.62 -4.93
C LEU A 69 12.29 5.29 -3.89
N ASP A 70 11.02 4.89 -3.82
CA ASP A 70 10.12 5.22 -2.72
C ASP A 70 10.20 4.12 -1.64
N ILE A 71 11.23 4.23 -0.82
CA ILE A 71 11.45 3.41 0.38
C ILE A 71 11.79 4.37 1.51
N ASP A 72 11.14 4.24 2.65
CA ASP A 72 11.38 5.08 3.82
C ASP A 72 11.90 4.26 5.03
N ALA A 73 12.22 4.96 6.11
CA ALA A 73 12.73 4.33 7.34
C ALA A 73 11.71 3.36 7.95
N GLU A 74 10.42 3.64 7.78
CA GLU A 74 9.31 2.81 8.28
C GLU A 74 9.19 1.48 7.52
N ASP A 75 9.54 1.46 6.21
CA ASP A 75 9.65 0.23 5.43
C ASP A 75 10.82 -0.65 5.89
N LEU A 76 11.91 -0.03 6.36
CA LEU A 76 13.17 -0.70 6.70
C LEU A 76 13.30 -1.05 8.19
N ALA A 77 12.44 -0.51 9.05
CA ALA A 77 12.48 -0.78 10.49
C ALA A 77 12.19 -2.27 10.77
N PRO A 78 12.84 -2.88 11.77
CA PRO A 78 12.60 -4.28 12.14
C PRO A 78 11.13 -4.58 12.44
N ASP A 79 10.45 -3.65 13.16
CA ASP A 79 9.03 -3.72 13.49
C ASP A 79 8.17 -2.88 12.55
N GLY A 80 8.72 -2.51 11.37
CA GLY A 80 8.09 -1.66 10.39
C GLY A 80 7.03 -2.36 9.56
N TYR A 81 6.67 -1.71 8.47
CA TYR A 81 5.61 -2.20 7.59
C TYR A 81 5.99 -3.48 6.85
N CYS A 82 5.03 -4.40 6.80
CA CYS A 82 5.04 -5.49 5.85
C CYS A 82 4.59 -5.00 4.47
N GLN A 83 5.05 -5.70 3.44
CA GLN A 83 4.64 -5.49 2.07
C GLN A 83 3.66 -6.57 1.64
N LEU A 84 2.59 -6.18 0.95
CA LEU A 84 1.72 -7.06 0.22
C LEU A 84 1.91 -6.75 -1.26
N VAL A 85 2.26 -7.75 -2.05
CA VAL A 85 2.37 -7.61 -3.50
C VAL A 85 1.47 -8.62 -4.21
N VAL A 86 0.92 -8.18 -5.33
CA VAL A 86 0.26 -9.04 -6.32
C VAL A 86 1.28 -9.33 -7.40
N TRP A 87 1.59 -10.60 -7.61
CA TRP A 87 2.53 -11.12 -8.58
C TRP A 87 1.81 -11.77 -9.74
N ASP A 88 2.18 -11.42 -10.97
CA ASP A 88 1.75 -12.11 -12.19
C ASP A 88 2.80 -13.15 -12.59
N PRO A 89 2.56 -14.45 -12.36
CA PRO A 89 3.55 -15.49 -12.66
C PRO A 89 3.78 -15.68 -14.16
N ALA A 90 2.83 -15.33 -15.01
CA ALA A 90 2.98 -15.44 -16.46
C ALA A 90 3.85 -14.31 -17.04
N ALA A 91 3.69 -13.08 -16.54
CA ALA A 91 4.51 -11.94 -16.92
C ALA A 91 5.81 -11.84 -16.12
N ARG A 92 5.89 -12.54 -14.97
CA ARG A 92 6.98 -12.47 -14.00
C ARG A 92 7.20 -11.04 -13.50
N GLU A 93 6.10 -10.39 -13.07
CA GLU A 93 6.08 -8.98 -12.68
C GLU A 93 5.15 -8.72 -11.49
N ILE A 94 5.46 -7.68 -10.70
CA ILE A 94 4.59 -7.16 -9.67
C ILE A 94 3.48 -6.33 -10.33
N VAL A 95 2.23 -6.71 -10.16
CA VAL A 95 1.05 -5.97 -10.66
C VAL A 95 0.78 -4.71 -9.85
N GLY A 96 0.95 -4.81 -8.54
CA GLY A 96 0.72 -3.73 -7.59
C GLY A 96 0.86 -4.22 -6.16
N GLY A 97 0.58 -3.36 -5.19
CA GLY A 97 0.71 -3.73 -3.79
C GLY A 97 0.32 -2.63 -2.81
N TYR A 98 0.49 -2.94 -1.54
CA TYR A 98 0.39 -2.05 -0.39
C TYR A 98 1.54 -2.28 0.56
N ARG A 99 1.81 -1.30 1.41
CA ARG A 99 2.41 -1.61 2.70
C ARG A 99 1.32 -1.66 3.77
N PHE A 100 1.51 -2.47 4.79
CA PHE A 100 0.57 -2.58 5.89
C PHE A 100 1.28 -2.85 7.22
N ILE A 101 0.64 -2.45 8.31
CA ILE A 101 1.07 -2.80 9.64
C ILE A 101 -0.17 -3.17 10.48
N VAL A 102 -0.06 -4.29 11.21
CA VAL A 102 -1.10 -4.70 12.16
C VAL A 102 -0.85 -3.98 13.47
N CYS A 103 -1.79 -3.15 13.89
CA CYS A 103 -1.68 -2.33 15.09
C CYS A 103 -2.07 -3.14 16.34
N ALA A 104 -1.39 -4.27 16.60
CA ALA A 104 -1.66 -5.06 17.80
C ALA A 104 -1.18 -4.33 19.07
N SER A 105 -1.88 -4.58 20.18
CA SER A 105 -1.78 -3.81 21.42
C SER A 105 -0.46 -3.87 22.18
N GLU A 106 0.42 -4.81 21.86
CA GLU A 106 1.62 -5.06 22.68
C GLU A 106 2.82 -4.18 22.30
N HIS A 107 2.83 -3.62 21.11
CA HIS A 107 3.88 -2.69 20.65
C HIS A 107 3.22 -1.56 19.87
N PRO A 108 3.22 -0.32 20.38
CA PRO A 108 2.70 0.81 19.62
C PRO A 108 3.57 1.01 18.39
N ALA A 109 3.07 0.52 17.27
CA ALA A 109 3.71 0.76 15.97
C ALA A 109 3.71 2.27 15.69
N HIS A 110 4.83 2.81 15.25
CA HIS A 110 4.87 4.16 14.72
C HIS A 110 4.15 4.16 13.37
N LEU A 111 3.00 4.81 13.33
CA LEU A 111 2.17 4.84 12.13
C LEU A 111 2.56 5.99 11.23
N SER A 112 2.67 5.74 9.94
CA SER A 112 2.98 6.79 8.97
C SER A 112 1.90 7.87 8.90
N THR A 113 0.69 7.56 9.32
CA THR A 113 -0.40 8.53 9.42
C THR A 113 -0.23 9.50 10.59
N GLU A 114 0.52 9.16 11.65
CA GLU A 114 0.79 10.06 12.78
C GLU A 114 1.61 11.29 12.40
N HIS A 115 2.32 11.26 11.28
CA HIS A 115 2.99 12.45 10.74
C HIS A 115 2.02 13.54 10.26
N TYR A 116 0.77 13.17 9.99
CA TYR A 116 -0.24 14.05 9.39
C TYR A 116 -1.48 14.23 10.25
N PHE A 117 -1.73 13.29 11.17
CA PHE A 117 -2.97 13.23 11.93
C PHE A 117 -2.70 13.05 13.42
N ARG A 118 -3.56 13.62 14.23
CA ARG A 118 -3.61 13.38 15.67
C ARG A 118 -4.72 12.39 15.96
N PHE A 119 -4.40 11.38 16.74
CA PHE A 119 -5.38 10.37 17.16
C PHE A 119 -5.87 10.68 18.57
N SER A 120 -7.19 10.64 18.78
CA SER A 120 -7.76 10.76 20.11
C SER A 120 -7.37 9.57 21.00
N ASP A 121 -7.42 9.75 22.32
CA ASP A 121 -7.19 8.66 23.26
C ASP A 121 -8.19 7.53 23.06
N ARG A 122 -9.43 7.87 22.65
CA ARG A 122 -10.45 6.89 22.33
C ARG A 122 -10.08 6.04 21.14
N PHE A 123 -9.60 6.67 20.05
CA PHE A 123 -9.12 5.92 18.87
C PHE A 123 -7.98 4.97 19.24
N ARG A 124 -7.01 5.45 20.02
CA ARG A 124 -5.86 4.64 20.45
C ARG A 124 -6.25 3.45 21.30
N ARG A 125 -7.25 3.57 22.19
CA ARG A 125 -7.66 2.48 23.10
C ARG A 125 -8.67 1.53 22.48
N GLU A 126 -9.65 2.04 21.75
CA GLU A 126 -10.84 1.27 21.35
C GLU A 126 -10.79 0.78 19.90
N TYR A 127 -10.03 1.45 19.02
CA TYR A 127 -10.01 1.16 17.59
C TYR A 127 -8.64 0.65 17.13
N LEU A 128 -7.58 1.36 17.46
CA LEU A 128 -6.24 1.08 16.96
C LEU A 128 -5.79 -0.37 17.22
N PRO A 129 -6.02 -1.00 18.38
CA PRO A 129 -5.61 -2.39 18.62
C PRO A 129 -6.25 -3.43 17.69
N TYR A 130 -7.34 -3.06 17.03
CA TYR A 130 -8.09 -3.92 16.11
C TYR A 130 -7.94 -3.46 14.64
N THR A 131 -6.93 -2.67 14.35
CA THR A 131 -6.76 -2.00 13.06
C THR A 131 -5.55 -2.52 12.30
N ILE A 132 -5.67 -2.60 10.98
CA ILE A 132 -4.52 -2.63 10.07
C ILE A 132 -4.42 -1.25 9.42
N GLU A 133 -3.28 -0.58 9.56
CA GLU A 133 -2.97 0.58 8.73
C GLU A 133 -2.45 0.13 7.37
N LEU A 134 -3.01 0.73 6.33
CA LEU A 134 -2.65 0.52 4.93
C LEU A 134 -1.99 1.78 4.37
N GLY A 135 -0.95 1.63 3.60
CA GLY A 135 -0.28 2.73 2.95
C GLY A 135 0.35 2.36 1.60
N ARG A 136 0.83 3.37 0.90
CA ARG A 136 1.59 3.19 -0.35
C ARG A 136 0.90 2.26 -1.36
N SER A 137 -0.44 2.34 -1.47
CA SER A 137 -1.20 1.59 -2.47
C SER A 137 -0.81 2.02 -3.87
N PHE A 138 -0.42 1.07 -4.70
CA PHE A 138 -0.05 1.33 -6.10
C PHE A 138 -0.47 0.18 -7.02
N VAL A 139 -0.69 0.55 -8.28
CA VAL A 139 -0.76 -0.39 -9.42
C VAL A 139 0.36 0.01 -10.38
N GLN A 140 1.14 -0.95 -10.84
CA GLN A 140 2.19 -0.72 -11.83
C GLN A 140 1.61 -0.07 -13.09
N HIS A 141 2.32 0.89 -13.68
CA HIS A 141 1.83 1.68 -14.79
C HIS A 141 1.35 0.84 -15.99
N ALA A 142 2.04 -0.25 -16.29
CA ALA A 142 1.67 -1.17 -17.38
C ALA A 142 0.29 -1.85 -17.16
N TYR A 143 -0.16 -1.97 -15.91
CA TYR A 143 -1.46 -2.53 -15.53
C TYR A 143 -2.54 -1.46 -15.31
N GLN A 144 -2.24 -0.18 -15.50
CA GLN A 144 -3.22 0.90 -15.46
C GLN A 144 -3.84 1.20 -16.83
N ALA A 145 -3.17 0.80 -17.90
CA ALA A 145 -3.59 1.10 -19.26
C ALA A 145 -4.79 0.23 -19.68
N ARG A 146 -5.85 0.86 -20.19
CA ARG A 146 -7.06 0.17 -20.72
C ARG A 146 -6.76 -0.88 -21.81
N ARG A 147 -5.57 -0.86 -22.39
CA ARG A 147 -5.13 -1.80 -23.45
C ARG A 147 -4.61 -3.14 -22.91
N ASN A 148 -4.36 -3.25 -21.60
CA ASN A 148 -3.93 -4.49 -20.99
C ASN A 148 -5.17 -5.22 -20.41
N PRO A 149 -5.56 -6.39 -20.93
CA PRO A 149 -6.71 -7.14 -20.41
C PRO A 149 -6.62 -7.44 -18.91
N LYS A 150 -5.41 -7.60 -18.38
CA LYS A 150 -5.14 -7.85 -16.96
C LYS A 150 -5.36 -6.63 -16.08
N SER A 151 -5.41 -5.41 -16.65
CA SER A 151 -5.70 -4.18 -15.90
C SER A 151 -7.09 -4.20 -15.26
N LEU A 152 -8.05 -4.92 -15.87
CA LEU A 152 -9.40 -5.08 -15.34
C LEU A 152 -9.42 -5.74 -13.94
N TYR A 153 -8.44 -6.59 -13.65
CA TYR A 153 -8.38 -7.35 -12.41
C TYR A 153 -7.36 -6.79 -11.41
N ALA A 154 -6.56 -5.81 -11.78
CA ALA A 154 -5.50 -5.30 -10.91
C ALA A 154 -6.04 -4.78 -9.56
N LEU A 155 -7.11 -3.98 -9.60
CA LEU A 155 -7.76 -3.49 -8.37
C LEU A 155 -8.47 -4.61 -7.61
N ASP A 156 -9.18 -5.51 -8.30
CA ASP A 156 -9.85 -6.66 -7.68
C ASP A 156 -8.83 -7.55 -6.95
N ASN A 157 -7.65 -7.75 -7.55
CA ASN A 157 -6.58 -8.54 -6.95
C ASN A 157 -6.00 -7.88 -5.71
N LEU A 158 -5.91 -6.56 -5.69
CA LEU A 158 -5.54 -5.81 -4.48
C LEU A 158 -6.58 -5.98 -3.37
N TRP A 159 -7.89 -5.99 -3.71
CA TRP A 159 -8.96 -6.32 -2.76
C TRP A 159 -8.91 -7.77 -2.29
N ASP A 160 -8.54 -8.72 -3.14
CA ASP A 160 -8.27 -10.11 -2.72
C ASP A 160 -7.14 -10.16 -1.68
N GLY A 161 -6.13 -9.28 -1.83
CA GLY A 161 -5.05 -9.10 -0.86
C GLY A 161 -5.54 -8.61 0.50
N LEU A 162 -6.41 -7.60 0.54
CA LEU A 162 -7.03 -7.13 1.78
C LEU A 162 -7.84 -8.24 2.45
N GLY A 163 -8.60 -9.01 1.67
CA GLY A 163 -9.32 -10.17 2.17
C GLY A 163 -8.39 -11.21 2.81
N ALA A 164 -7.23 -11.45 2.22
CA ALA A 164 -6.22 -12.34 2.81
C ALA A 164 -5.71 -11.80 4.14
N LEU A 165 -5.42 -10.50 4.26
CA LEU A 165 -4.97 -9.90 5.52
C LEU A 165 -5.98 -10.06 6.64
N ILE A 166 -7.28 -9.90 6.35
CA ILE A 166 -8.36 -10.08 7.34
C ILE A 166 -8.42 -11.53 7.80
N VAL A 167 -8.31 -12.50 6.89
CA VAL A 167 -8.32 -13.93 7.24
C VAL A 167 -7.12 -14.32 8.09
N LEU A 168 -5.95 -13.78 7.78
CA LEU A 168 -4.71 -14.05 8.52
C LEU A 168 -4.67 -13.36 9.89
N ASN A 169 -5.51 -12.33 10.11
CA ASN A 169 -5.56 -11.54 11.34
C ASN A 169 -7.00 -11.48 11.89
N PRO A 170 -7.54 -12.56 12.45
CA PRO A 170 -8.97 -12.66 12.83
C PRO A 170 -9.40 -11.67 13.93
N GLY A 171 -8.46 -11.07 14.65
CA GLY A 171 -8.74 -10.00 15.62
C GLY A 171 -9.00 -8.63 15.01
N VAL A 172 -8.65 -8.44 13.73
CA VAL A 172 -8.79 -7.15 13.02
C VAL A 172 -10.25 -6.89 12.68
N ARG A 173 -10.69 -5.65 12.94
CA ARG A 173 -12.05 -5.15 12.68
C ARG A 173 -12.06 -3.95 11.75
N TYR A 174 -10.94 -3.23 11.66
CA TYR A 174 -10.85 -1.97 10.95
C TYR A 174 -9.65 -1.97 10.00
N LEU A 175 -9.84 -1.36 8.85
CA LEU A 175 -8.77 -0.97 7.94
C LEU A 175 -8.70 0.54 7.96
N PHE A 176 -7.52 1.09 8.13
CA PHE A 176 -7.28 2.52 8.22
C PHE A 176 -6.16 2.93 7.25
N GLY A 177 -6.22 4.13 6.73
CA GLY A 177 -5.20 4.67 5.86
C GLY A 177 -5.55 6.06 5.38
N LYS A 178 -4.59 6.72 4.73
CA LYS A 178 -4.79 8.03 4.15
C LYS A 178 -4.90 7.97 2.63
N VAL A 179 -5.70 8.85 2.06
CA VAL A 179 -5.76 9.10 0.62
C VAL A 179 -5.15 10.47 0.35
N THR A 180 -4.23 10.54 -0.61
CA THR A 180 -3.63 11.79 -1.05
C THR A 180 -4.39 12.34 -2.25
N MET A 181 -4.86 13.59 -2.16
CA MET A 181 -5.40 14.34 -3.28
C MET A 181 -4.37 15.38 -3.72
N TYR A 182 -3.86 15.23 -4.94
CA TYR A 182 -2.84 16.14 -5.45
C TYR A 182 -3.43 17.53 -5.78
N THR A 183 -2.61 18.56 -5.61
CA THR A 183 -3.00 19.96 -5.91
C THR A 183 -3.27 20.18 -7.40
N THR A 184 -2.76 19.31 -8.25
CA THR A 184 -2.98 19.29 -9.70
C THR A 184 -4.40 18.90 -10.11
N TYR A 185 -5.19 18.30 -9.21
CA TYR A 185 -6.58 17.97 -9.49
C TYR A 185 -7.42 19.23 -9.65
N LYS A 186 -8.42 19.19 -10.54
CA LYS A 186 -9.36 20.31 -10.70
C LYS A 186 -9.98 20.69 -9.37
N ALA A 187 -9.79 21.93 -8.93
CA ALA A 187 -10.21 22.40 -7.61
C ALA A 187 -11.70 22.17 -7.34
N VAL A 188 -12.56 22.37 -8.36
CA VAL A 188 -14.01 22.15 -8.24
C VAL A 188 -14.31 20.68 -7.89
N ALA A 189 -13.73 19.72 -8.60
CA ALA A 189 -13.95 18.29 -8.37
C ALA A 189 -13.42 17.87 -6.99
N ARG A 190 -12.20 18.33 -6.64
CA ARG A 190 -11.60 18.06 -5.32
C ARG A 190 -12.45 18.61 -4.19
N ASN A 191 -12.90 19.87 -4.29
CA ASN A 191 -13.71 20.51 -3.25
C ASN A 191 -15.09 19.85 -3.13
N ALA A 192 -15.72 19.45 -4.24
CA ALA A 192 -16.98 18.71 -4.23
C ALA A 192 -16.85 17.37 -3.51
N LEU A 193 -15.75 16.63 -3.76
CA LEU A 193 -15.48 15.35 -3.07
C LEU A 193 -15.26 15.58 -1.57
N ILE A 194 -14.48 16.58 -1.17
CA ILE A 194 -14.25 16.91 0.24
C ILE A 194 -15.58 17.30 0.92
N TRP A 195 -16.39 18.12 0.26
CA TRP A 195 -17.70 18.50 0.77
C TRP A 195 -18.60 17.27 0.96
N PHE A 196 -18.66 16.37 -0.03
CA PHE A 196 -19.42 15.12 0.03
C PHE A 196 -19.00 14.27 1.23
N LEU A 197 -17.69 14.03 1.38
CA LEU A 197 -17.17 13.23 2.48
C LEU A 197 -17.50 13.85 3.84
N ARG A 198 -17.29 15.15 4.00
CA ARG A 198 -17.64 15.88 5.25
C ARG A 198 -19.12 15.84 5.56
N ARG A 199 -19.97 15.87 4.53
CA ARG A 199 -21.43 15.90 4.69
C ARG A 199 -22.01 14.54 5.05
N TYR A 200 -21.50 13.47 4.45
CA TYR A 200 -22.09 12.14 4.57
C TYR A 200 -21.29 11.19 5.44
N PHE A 201 -20.02 11.43 5.63
CA PHE A 201 -19.10 10.61 6.43
C PHE A 201 -18.32 11.46 7.45
N PRO A 202 -18.99 12.28 8.27
CA PRO A 202 -18.29 13.09 9.27
C PRO A 202 -17.73 12.20 10.38
N ASP A 203 -16.54 12.54 10.86
CA ASP A 203 -16.01 11.97 12.11
C ASP A 203 -16.74 12.61 13.32
N ARG A 204 -17.89 12.04 13.67
CA ARG A 204 -18.73 12.55 14.76
C ARG A 204 -18.11 12.38 16.13
N GLU A 205 -17.21 11.43 16.27
CA GLU A 205 -16.55 11.06 17.51
C GLU A 205 -15.21 11.77 17.68
N ARG A 206 -14.77 12.53 16.68
CA ARG A 206 -13.47 13.20 16.64
C ARG A 206 -12.31 12.24 16.95
N LEU A 207 -12.33 11.12 16.26
CA LEU A 207 -11.35 10.07 16.46
C LEU A 207 -9.99 10.45 15.88
N VAL A 208 -9.98 11.18 14.75
CA VAL A 208 -8.78 11.54 14.00
C VAL A 208 -8.89 13.00 13.54
N GLU A 209 -7.87 13.80 13.87
CA GLU A 209 -7.77 15.20 13.44
C GLU A 209 -6.54 15.38 12.54
N GLY A 210 -6.70 16.12 11.42
CA GLY A 210 -5.64 16.47 10.45
C GLY A 210 -5.18 17.91 10.56
#